data_cf05c91c15cc6fb8061938929961f7c7
#
_entry.id   cf05c91c15cc6fb8061938929961f7c7
#
_cell.length_a   1.000
_cell.length_b   1.000
_cell.length_c   1.000
_cell.angle_alpha   90.00
_cell.angle_beta   90.00
_cell.angle_gamma   90.00
#
_symmetry.space_group_name_H-M   'P 1'
#
loop_
_entity.id
_entity.type
_entity.pdbx_description
1 polymer ?
#
loop_
_entity_poly.entity_id
_entity_poly.type
_entity_poly.pdbx_seq_one_letter_code
_entity_poly.pdbx_strand_id
1 'polypeptide(L)'
;MMLDAVLNGVEASNEVELLNLNDYQIKPRIPGKDNPTLDLIIEKLKAADVWVLAAPTYWGGLSGVMKNFLDCIRQEVLRFDRKGDPHPIPEFAHKHYVTLTNCYVGKAENMLTGMTDSAFRTMDKAMTTVGLIKLGEGVQTATYGLKQLTDKKQAELEKLGNKINRTQRKDDQTLKRYIELFFIVAAMALITMVIQAGILKLLGQALSFWTNYISFVLIFFILLAITLHFFTVVKHKRK
;
A
#
# COMPACT_ATOMS: atom_id res chain seq x y z
N MET A 1 -2.97 0.58 -21.36
CA MET A 1 -4.16 -0.19 -20.90
C MET A 1 -4.52 0.03 -19.42
N MET A 2 -3.73 -0.45 -18.43
CA MET A 2 -4.12 -0.26 -16.99
C MET A 2 -4.11 1.21 -16.57
N LEU A 3 -3.07 1.94 -16.93
CA LEU A 3 -2.96 3.36 -16.63
C LEU A 3 -4.11 4.14 -17.30
N ASP A 4 -4.39 3.87 -18.56
CA ASP A 4 -5.47 4.51 -19.30
C ASP A 4 -6.84 4.25 -18.63
N ALA A 5 -7.08 3.02 -18.17
CA ALA A 5 -8.31 2.69 -17.45
C ALA A 5 -8.43 3.44 -16.11
N VAL A 6 -7.31 3.66 -15.39
CA VAL A 6 -7.33 4.53 -14.20
C VAL A 6 -7.61 5.97 -14.59
N LEU A 7 -6.97 6.47 -15.65
CA LEU A 7 -7.15 7.86 -16.13
C LEU A 7 -8.56 8.12 -16.62
N ASN A 8 -9.24 7.12 -17.22
CA ASN A 8 -10.67 7.24 -17.59
C ASN A 8 -11.60 7.51 -16.40
N GLY A 9 -11.18 7.12 -15.19
CA GLY A 9 -11.90 7.42 -13.96
C GLY A 9 -11.53 8.78 -13.34
N VAL A 10 -10.52 9.47 -13.86
CA VAL A 10 -10.11 10.80 -13.39
C VAL A 10 -10.93 11.86 -14.09
N GLU A 11 -11.52 12.79 -13.33
CA GLU A 11 -12.32 13.89 -13.88
C GLU A 11 -11.47 14.85 -14.70
N ALA A 12 -12.06 15.41 -15.76
CA ALA A 12 -11.39 16.36 -16.66
C ALA A 12 -10.94 17.68 -15.97
N SER A 13 -11.44 17.94 -14.76
CA SER A 13 -11.01 19.07 -13.93
C SER A 13 -9.63 18.88 -13.32
N ASN A 14 -9.09 17.66 -13.33
CA ASN A 14 -7.74 17.37 -12.86
C ASN A 14 -6.75 17.51 -14.03
N GLU A 15 -5.62 18.13 -13.73
CA GLU A 15 -4.49 18.13 -14.64
C GLU A 15 -3.73 16.81 -14.51
N VAL A 16 -3.51 16.13 -15.64
CA VAL A 16 -2.82 14.85 -15.71
C VAL A 16 -1.53 15.00 -16.48
N GLU A 17 -0.42 14.69 -15.83
CA GLU A 17 0.87 14.64 -16.48
C GLU A 17 1.40 13.20 -16.53
N LEU A 18 1.82 12.75 -17.72
CA LEU A 18 2.42 11.43 -17.93
C LEU A 18 3.94 11.53 -17.97
N LEU A 19 4.59 10.86 -17.02
CA LEU A 19 6.03 10.73 -16.96
C LEU A 19 6.45 9.30 -17.37
N ASN A 20 6.84 9.11 -18.63
CA ASN A 20 7.39 7.85 -19.09
C ASN A 20 8.87 7.75 -18.70
N LEU A 21 9.19 6.94 -17.71
CA LEU A 21 10.54 6.82 -17.16
C LEU A 21 11.59 6.32 -18.16
N ASN A 22 11.16 5.68 -19.28
CA ASN A 22 12.09 5.25 -20.32
C ASN A 22 12.62 6.40 -21.18
N ASP A 23 11.95 7.55 -21.17
CA ASP A 23 12.35 8.72 -21.96
C ASP A 23 13.46 9.53 -21.26
N TYR A 24 13.82 9.15 -20.03
CA TYR A 24 14.77 9.87 -19.19
C TYR A 24 15.98 9.00 -18.81
N GLN A 25 17.17 9.53 -18.92
CA GLN A 25 18.37 8.94 -18.31
C GLN A 25 18.46 9.33 -16.84
N ILE A 26 17.66 8.67 -15.99
CA ILE A 26 17.62 8.96 -14.56
C ILE A 26 18.88 8.40 -13.89
N LYS A 27 19.68 9.31 -13.33
CA LYS A 27 20.92 9.01 -12.59
C LYS A 27 20.84 9.59 -11.17
N PRO A 28 21.49 8.99 -10.19
CA PRO A 28 21.57 9.57 -8.84
C PRO A 28 22.29 10.91 -8.89
N ARG A 29 21.96 11.82 -7.97
CA ARG A 29 22.66 13.08 -7.83
C ARG A 29 24.10 12.85 -7.33
N ILE A 30 25.03 13.50 -7.97
CA ILE A 30 26.42 13.55 -7.56
C ILE A 30 26.68 14.93 -6.94
N PRO A 31 27.21 15.01 -5.72
CA PRO A 31 27.52 16.29 -5.08
C PRO A 31 28.39 17.19 -5.98
N GLY A 32 27.98 18.44 -6.13
CA GLY A 32 28.69 19.42 -6.96
C GLY A 32 28.50 19.28 -8.49
N LYS A 33 27.59 18.39 -8.93
CA LYS A 33 27.23 18.29 -10.37
C LYS A 33 25.73 18.53 -10.57
N ASP A 34 25.41 19.27 -11.61
CA ASP A 34 24.03 19.50 -12.03
C ASP A 34 23.40 18.21 -12.53
N ASN A 35 22.10 18.06 -12.29
CA ASN A 35 21.31 16.95 -12.77
C ASN A 35 19.92 17.44 -13.24
N PRO A 36 19.86 18.12 -14.38
CA PRO A 36 18.63 18.76 -14.85
C PRO A 36 17.48 17.77 -15.08
N THR A 37 17.80 16.52 -15.44
CA THR A 37 16.77 15.47 -15.58
C THR A 37 16.11 15.16 -14.23
N LEU A 38 16.91 15.02 -13.18
CA LEU A 38 16.39 14.75 -11.84
C LEU A 38 15.63 15.95 -11.28
N ASP A 39 16.16 17.17 -11.51
CA ASP A 39 15.52 18.42 -11.08
C ASP A 39 14.13 18.56 -11.70
N LEU A 40 14.01 18.36 -13.02
CA LEU A 40 12.72 18.35 -13.72
C LEU A 40 11.72 17.34 -13.13
N ILE A 41 12.18 16.11 -12.87
CA ILE A 41 11.35 15.07 -12.30
C ILE A 41 10.88 15.47 -10.89
N ILE A 42 11.77 16.02 -10.08
CA ILE A 42 11.44 16.44 -8.71
C ILE A 42 10.45 17.59 -8.69
N GLU A 43 10.55 18.55 -9.59
CA GLU A 43 9.59 19.63 -9.73
C GLU A 43 8.19 19.09 -10.07
N LYS A 44 8.09 18.17 -11.03
CA LYS A 44 6.82 17.50 -11.38
C LYS A 44 6.23 16.74 -10.19
N LEU A 45 7.05 16.01 -9.43
CA LEU A 45 6.61 15.30 -8.24
C LEU A 45 6.15 16.26 -7.12
N LYS A 46 6.77 17.44 -7.00
CA LYS A 46 6.32 18.47 -6.07
C LYS A 46 4.98 19.07 -6.47
N ALA A 47 4.77 19.32 -7.76
CA ALA A 47 3.53 19.89 -8.28
C ALA A 47 2.34 18.92 -8.14
N ALA A 48 2.55 17.63 -8.37
CA ALA A 48 1.47 16.64 -8.34
C ALA A 48 0.96 16.34 -6.93
N ASP A 49 -0.36 16.30 -6.74
CA ASP A 49 -1.01 15.91 -5.49
C ASP A 49 -1.15 14.40 -5.33
N VAL A 50 -1.22 13.68 -6.44
CA VAL A 50 -1.35 12.21 -6.49
C VAL A 50 -0.33 11.62 -7.45
N TRP A 51 0.42 10.62 -6.99
CA TRP A 51 1.38 9.89 -7.82
C TRP A 51 0.82 8.53 -8.20
N VAL A 52 0.70 8.25 -9.48
CA VAL A 52 0.31 6.94 -9.98
C VAL A 52 1.55 6.22 -10.49
N LEU A 53 2.03 5.24 -9.72
CA LEU A 53 3.19 4.43 -10.07
C LEU A 53 2.71 3.18 -10.84
N ALA A 54 3.03 3.11 -12.11
CA ALA A 54 2.69 1.97 -12.97
C ALA A 54 3.97 1.29 -13.46
N ALA A 55 4.17 0.05 -13.06
CA ALA A 55 5.36 -0.71 -13.42
C ALA A 55 5.08 -2.21 -13.53
N PRO A 56 5.65 -2.92 -14.51
CA PRO A 56 5.51 -4.37 -14.59
C PRO A 56 6.29 -5.10 -13.50
N THR A 57 5.82 -6.30 -13.16
CA THR A 57 6.56 -7.25 -12.34
C THR A 57 7.39 -8.16 -13.24
N TYR A 58 8.69 -8.14 -13.05
CA TYR A 58 9.65 -9.02 -13.72
C TYR A 58 10.39 -9.86 -12.68
N TRP A 59 10.48 -11.19 -12.91
CA TRP A 59 11.17 -12.12 -11.99
C TRP A 59 10.68 -12.03 -10.53
N GLY A 60 9.37 -11.80 -10.35
CA GLY A 60 8.79 -11.62 -9.02
C GLY A 60 9.14 -10.30 -8.32
N GLY A 61 9.80 -9.37 -9.00
CA GLY A 61 10.24 -8.07 -8.48
C GLY A 61 9.77 -6.88 -9.29
N LEU A 62 10.02 -5.70 -8.76
CA LEU A 62 9.74 -4.44 -9.44
C LEU A 62 10.68 -4.27 -10.65
N SER A 63 10.16 -3.73 -11.75
CA SER A 63 10.98 -3.45 -12.94
C SER A 63 12.18 -2.56 -12.62
N GLY A 64 13.32 -2.83 -13.29
CA GLY A 64 14.57 -2.10 -13.04
C GLY A 64 14.44 -0.58 -13.26
N VAL A 65 13.65 -0.17 -14.25
CA VAL A 65 13.40 1.26 -14.54
C VAL A 65 12.71 1.96 -13.37
N MET A 66 11.63 1.37 -12.85
CA MET A 66 10.93 1.92 -11.69
C MET A 66 11.79 1.85 -10.42
N LYS A 67 12.54 0.76 -10.23
CA LYS A 67 13.45 0.64 -9.09
C LYS A 67 14.54 1.72 -9.14
N ASN A 68 15.17 1.93 -10.31
CA ASN A 68 16.15 2.99 -10.49
C ASN A 68 15.56 4.38 -10.19
N PHE A 69 14.36 4.65 -10.68
CA PHE A 69 13.66 5.90 -10.38
C PHE A 69 13.51 6.10 -8.87
N LEU A 70 12.98 5.10 -8.16
CA LEU A 70 12.80 5.18 -6.70
C LEU A 70 14.12 5.38 -5.94
N ASP A 71 15.19 4.74 -6.39
CA ASP A 71 16.52 4.88 -5.78
C ASP A 71 17.11 6.28 -6.02
N CYS A 72 16.95 6.83 -7.23
CA CYS A 72 17.47 8.15 -7.57
C CYS A 72 16.74 9.29 -6.86
N ILE A 73 15.40 9.20 -6.72
CA ILE A 73 14.63 10.26 -6.03
C ILE A 73 14.78 10.19 -4.50
N ARG A 74 15.30 9.11 -3.93
CA ARG A 74 15.33 8.89 -2.48
C ARG A 74 15.93 10.04 -1.70
N GLN A 75 17.06 10.59 -2.16
CA GLN A 75 17.76 11.69 -1.49
C GLN A 75 17.09 13.05 -1.72
N GLU A 76 16.21 13.15 -2.70
CA GLU A 76 15.48 14.36 -3.06
C GLU A 76 14.15 14.49 -2.30
N VAL A 77 13.59 13.36 -1.84
CA VAL A 77 12.27 13.30 -1.17
C VAL A 77 12.37 12.98 0.32
N LEU A 78 13.57 12.61 0.81
CA LEU A 78 13.84 12.27 2.21
C LEU A 78 15.04 13.04 2.75
N ARG A 79 14.97 13.39 4.02
CA ARG A 79 16.11 13.82 4.83
C ARG A 79 16.52 12.68 5.76
N PHE A 80 17.79 12.55 6.04
CA PHE A 80 18.31 11.55 6.97
C PHE A 80 18.85 12.27 8.20
N ASP A 81 18.48 11.79 9.37
CA ASP A 81 19.01 12.30 10.63
C ASP A 81 20.43 11.76 10.91
N ARG A 82 21.00 12.14 12.06
CA ARG A 82 22.35 11.70 12.46
C ARG A 82 22.47 10.20 12.71
N LYS A 83 21.32 9.50 12.91
CA LYS A 83 21.27 8.04 13.12
C LYS A 83 21.03 7.30 11.80
N GLY A 84 20.79 8.04 10.71
CA GLY A 84 20.45 7.49 9.40
C GLY A 84 18.97 7.17 9.21
N ASP A 85 18.09 7.63 10.13
CA ASP A 85 16.66 7.44 10.00
C ASP A 85 16.08 8.39 8.95
N PRO A 86 15.22 7.88 8.03
CA PRO A 86 14.62 8.70 6.98
C PRO A 86 13.43 9.50 7.51
N HIS A 87 13.40 10.79 7.18
CA HIS A 87 12.29 11.69 7.47
C HIS A 87 11.75 12.30 6.18
N PRO A 88 10.41 12.36 6.00
CA PRO A 88 9.78 13.01 4.86
C PRO A 88 10.21 14.48 4.72
N ILE A 89 10.41 14.92 3.49
CA ILE A 89 10.50 16.35 3.18
C ILE A 89 9.06 16.88 3.14
N PRO A 90 8.74 18.00 3.85
CA PRO A 90 7.37 18.47 4.02
C PRO A 90 6.58 18.68 2.72
N GLU A 91 7.25 19.09 1.63
CA GLU A 91 6.65 19.32 0.32
C GLU A 91 6.06 18.06 -0.33
N PHE A 92 6.51 16.87 0.10
CA PHE A 92 6.02 15.60 -0.41
C PHE A 92 5.09 14.88 0.58
N ALA A 93 5.17 15.22 1.85
CA ALA A 93 4.34 14.60 2.88
C ALA A 93 2.84 14.85 2.63
N HIS A 94 2.00 13.88 3.00
CA HIS A 94 0.54 13.93 2.90
C HIS A 94 -0.03 13.98 1.47
N LYS A 95 0.79 13.84 0.44
CA LYS A 95 0.31 13.54 -0.92
C LYS A 95 -0.23 12.13 -0.99
N HIS A 96 -0.89 11.79 -2.08
CA HIS A 96 -1.49 10.47 -2.23
C HIS A 96 -0.79 9.67 -3.33
N TYR A 97 -0.97 8.33 -3.30
CA TYR A 97 -0.44 7.50 -4.37
C TYR A 97 -1.32 6.30 -4.69
N VAL A 98 -1.19 5.83 -5.91
CA VAL A 98 -1.77 4.61 -6.45
C VAL A 98 -0.64 3.77 -7.02
N THR A 99 -0.69 2.45 -6.83
CA THR A 99 0.27 1.52 -7.43
C THR A 99 -0.40 0.58 -8.41
N LEU A 100 0.19 0.43 -9.58
CA LEU A 100 -0.26 -0.47 -10.64
C LEU A 100 0.86 -1.42 -11.03
N THR A 101 0.55 -2.70 -11.13
CA THR A 101 1.50 -3.68 -11.67
C THR A 101 0.79 -4.75 -12.48
N ASN A 102 1.56 -5.49 -13.26
CA ASN A 102 1.07 -6.63 -14.01
C ASN A 102 2.06 -7.80 -13.94
N CYS A 103 1.56 -9.00 -14.23
CA CYS A 103 2.40 -10.18 -14.36
C CYS A 103 1.81 -11.16 -15.39
N TYR A 104 2.67 -12.05 -15.90
CA TYR A 104 2.27 -13.06 -16.89
C TYR A 104 1.48 -14.22 -16.29
N VAL A 105 1.69 -14.53 -15.00
CA VAL A 105 1.01 -15.65 -14.34
C VAL A 105 -0.48 -15.41 -14.16
N GLY A 106 -1.25 -16.48 -14.08
CA GLY A 106 -2.69 -16.43 -13.85
C GLY A 106 -3.05 -15.92 -12.45
N LYS A 107 -4.31 -15.52 -12.26
CA LYS A 107 -4.79 -14.97 -11.00
C LYS A 107 -4.60 -15.94 -9.81
N ALA A 108 -4.94 -17.22 -10.00
CA ALA A 108 -4.79 -18.23 -8.95
C ALA A 108 -3.33 -18.45 -8.57
N GLU A 109 -2.45 -18.53 -9.56
CA GLU A 109 -1.02 -18.67 -9.35
C GLU A 109 -0.42 -17.45 -8.64
N ASN A 110 -0.76 -16.23 -9.09
CA ASN A 110 -0.33 -15.00 -8.42
C ASN A 110 -0.79 -14.96 -6.96
N MET A 111 -2.01 -15.41 -6.69
CA MET A 111 -2.56 -15.47 -5.33
C MET A 111 -1.82 -16.47 -4.44
N LEU A 112 -1.36 -17.59 -5.00
CA LEU A 112 -0.64 -18.63 -4.25
C LEU A 112 0.85 -18.28 -4.07
N THR A 113 1.48 -17.73 -5.10
CA THR A 113 2.93 -17.48 -5.11
C THR A 113 3.30 -16.07 -4.66
N GLY A 114 2.35 -15.13 -4.65
CA GLY A 114 2.64 -13.72 -4.36
C GLY A 114 3.55 -13.06 -5.41
N MET A 115 3.45 -13.48 -6.68
CA MET A 115 4.33 -13.03 -7.77
C MET A 115 4.48 -11.50 -7.83
N THR A 116 3.39 -10.76 -7.59
CA THR A 116 3.38 -9.29 -7.63
C THR A 116 3.67 -8.62 -6.29
N ASP A 117 3.73 -9.37 -5.19
CA ASP A 117 3.81 -8.82 -3.83
C ASP A 117 5.10 -8.05 -3.58
N SER A 118 6.23 -8.51 -4.11
CA SER A 118 7.52 -7.84 -3.97
C SER A 118 7.53 -6.47 -4.66
N ALA A 119 6.91 -6.37 -5.86
CA ALA A 119 6.81 -5.12 -6.60
C ALA A 119 5.95 -4.10 -5.82
N PHE A 120 4.77 -4.50 -5.34
CA PHE A 120 3.92 -3.64 -4.50
C PHE A 120 4.62 -3.22 -3.21
N ARG A 121 5.25 -4.18 -2.52
CA ARG A 121 5.97 -3.90 -1.26
C ARG A 121 7.08 -2.87 -1.44
N THR A 122 7.81 -2.94 -2.55
CA THR A 122 8.89 -1.99 -2.84
C THR A 122 8.34 -0.58 -3.09
N MET A 123 7.30 -0.45 -3.94
CA MET A 123 6.64 0.84 -4.19
C MET A 123 6.00 1.39 -2.91
N ASP A 124 5.24 0.56 -2.18
CA ASP A 124 4.56 0.97 -0.95
C ASP A 124 5.56 1.43 0.12
N LYS A 125 6.67 0.69 0.31
CA LYS A 125 7.70 1.07 1.27
C LYS A 125 8.32 2.43 0.91
N ALA A 126 8.65 2.66 -0.36
CA ALA A 126 9.19 3.94 -0.80
C ALA A 126 8.18 5.07 -0.55
N MET A 127 6.95 4.94 -1.00
CA MET A 127 5.93 5.99 -0.89
C MET A 127 5.52 6.28 0.56
N THR A 128 5.33 5.25 1.38
CA THR A 128 5.00 5.45 2.81
C THR A 128 6.15 6.05 3.59
N THR A 129 7.39 5.76 3.25
CA THR A 129 8.56 6.40 3.87
C THR A 129 8.62 7.89 3.52
N VAL A 130 8.23 8.27 2.30
CA VAL A 130 8.09 9.69 1.89
C VAL A 130 6.88 10.38 2.55
N GLY A 131 6.01 9.61 3.23
CA GLY A 131 4.84 10.15 3.90
C GLY A 131 3.60 10.28 3.01
N LEU A 132 3.56 9.60 1.86
CA LEU A 132 2.39 9.58 0.99
C LEU A 132 1.34 8.59 1.50
N ILE A 133 0.08 8.90 1.23
CA ILE A 133 -1.10 8.14 1.65
C ILE A 133 -1.61 7.28 0.48
N LYS A 134 -1.75 5.98 0.70
CA LYS A 134 -2.20 5.04 -0.34
C LYS A 134 -3.70 5.14 -0.59
N LEU A 135 -4.09 5.41 -1.84
CA LEU A 135 -5.49 5.37 -2.30
C LEU A 135 -5.93 3.96 -2.71
N GLY A 136 -5.02 3.21 -3.28
CA GLY A 136 -5.28 1.85 -3.70
C GLY A 136 -4.22 1.28 -4.61
N GLU A 137 -4.48 0.08 -5.10
CA GLU A 137 -3.59 -0.66 -6.00
C GLU A 137 -4.38 -1.41 -7.04
N GLY A 138 -3.78 -1.63 -8.20
CA GLY A 138 -4.33 -2.44 -9.28
C GLY A 138 -3.33 -3.45 -9.80
N VAL A 139 -3.78 -4.68 -10.02
CA VAL A 139 -2.97 -5.73 -10.62
C VAL A 139 -3.67 -6.33 -11.83
N GLN A 140 -2.94 -6.51 -12.94
CA GLN A 140 -3.39 -7.29 -14.09
C GLN A 140 -2.54 -8.55 -14.18
N THR A 141 -3.18 -9.70 -13.99
CA THR A 141 -2.57 -11.02 -14.16
C THR A 141 -2.83 -11.57 -15.56
N ALA A 142 -2.16 -12.67 -15.94
CA ALA A 142 -2.33 -13.35 -17.23
C ALA A 142 -2.15 -12.40 -18.44
N THR A 143 -1.06 -11.64 -18.43
CA THR A 143 -0.82 -10.62 -19.47
C THR A 143 -0.30 -11.18 -20.78
N TYR A 144 0.10 -12.45 -20.82
CA TYR A 144 0.57 -13.07 -22.07
C TYR A 144 -0.55 -13.13 -23.11
N GLY A 145 -0.32 -12.49 -24.26
CA GLY A 145 -1.32 -12.41 -25.33
C GLY A 145 -2.53 -11.49 -25.05
N LEU A 146 -2.55 -10.77 -23.93
CA LEU A 146 -3.63 -9.86 -23.59
C LEU A 146 -3.64 -8.65 -24.53
N LYS A 147 -4.70 -8.49 -25.32
CA LYS A 147 -4.87 -7.35 -26.24
C LYS A 147 -5.70 -6.23 -25.63
N GLN A 148 -6.61 -6.53 -24.71
CA GLN A 148 -7.46 -5.55 -24.03
C GLN A 148 -7.85 -6.05 -22.63
N LEU A 149 -8.17 -5.12 -21.74
CA LEU A 149 -8.69 -5.45 -20.41
C LEU A 149 -10.13 -5.99 -20.54
N THR A 150 -10.53 -6.85 -19.61
CA THR A 150 -11.94 -7.22 -19.48
C THR A 150 -12.73 -6.04 -18.91
N ASP A 151 -14.02 -5.92 -19.25
CA ASP A 151 -14.90 -4.85 -18.76
C ASP A 151 -14.89 -4.75 -17.23
N LYS A 152 -14.87 -5.91 -16.56
CA LYS A 152 -14.77 -5.98 -15.10
C LYS A 152 -13.47 -5.35 -14.57
N LYS A 153 -12.35 -5.64 -15.22
CA LYS A 153 -11.04 -5.08 -14.81
C LYS A 153 -10.95 -3.61 -15.14
N GLN A 154 -11.49 -3.19 -16.28
CA GLN A 154 -11.58 -1.79 -16.63
C GLN A 154 -12.38 -1.00 -15.60
N ALA A 155 -13.60 -1.46 -15.27
CA ALA A 155 -14.44 -0.82 -14.26
C ALA A 155 -13.79 -0.78 -12.85
N GLU A 156 -13.00 -1.82 -12.50
CA GLU A 156 -12.23 -1.83 -11.25
C GLU A 156 -11.16 -0.72 -11.23
N LEU A 157 -10.44 -0.55 -12.34
CA LEU A 157 -9.39 0.46 -12.46
C LEU A 157 -9.96 1.89 -12.57
N GLU A 158 -11.06 2.07 -13.28
CA GLU A 158 -11.81 3.33 -13.34
C GLU A 158 -12.29 3.76 -11.93
N LYS A 159 -12.80 2.82 -11.12
CA LYS A 159 -13.13 3.10 -9.70
C LYS A 159 -11.91 3.54 -8.89
N LEU A 160 -10.73 3.06 -9.24
CA LEU A 160 -9.49 3.51 -8.60
C LEU A 160 -9.15 4.94 -9.01
N GLY A 161 -9.35 5.28 -10.31
CA GLY A 161 -9.25 6.66 -10.81
C GLY A 161 -10.24 7.61 -10.12
N ASN A 162 -11.49 7.18 -9.95
CA ASN A 162 -12.52 7.96 -9.24
C ASN A 162 -12.15 8.28 -7.77
N LYS A 163 -11.29 7.50 -7.13
CA LYS A 163 -10.80 7.83 -5.78
C LYS A 163 -9.85 9.03 -5.80
N ILE A 164 -9.15 9.25 -6.90
CA ILE A 164 -8.24 10.39 -7.07
C ILE A 164 -9.04 11.70 -7.00
N ASN A 165 -10.21 11.76 -7.62
CA ASN A 165 -11.08 12.95 -7.64
C ASN A 165 -11.57 13.41 -6.26
N ARG A 166 -11.58 12.49 -5.29
CA ARG A 166 -12.10 12.71 -3.93
C ARG A 166 -11.02 12.96 -2.90
N THR A 167 -9.76 13.01 -3.34
CA THR A 167 -8.65 13.25 -2.43
C THR A 167 -8.61 14.70 -2.02
N GLN A 168 -9.00 14.94 -0.77
CA GLN A 168 -8.68 16.19 -0.10
C GLN A 168 -7.40 15.99 0.71
N ARG A 169 -6.56 17.02 0.80
CA ARG A 169 -5.30 17.03 1.60
C ARG A 169 -5.55 16.94 3.11
N LYS A 170 -6.53 16.15 3.57
CA LYS A 170 -6.83 15.96 4.99
C LYS A 170 -6.39 14.59 5.44
N ASP A 171 -5.53 14.58 6.45
CA ASP A 171 -5.10 13.39 7.19
C ASP A 171 -6.20 12.94 8.18
N ASP A 172 -7.40 12.65 7.67
CA ASP A 172 -8.54 12.18 8.47
C ASP A 172 -8.47 10.69 8.82
N GLN A 173 -7.43 9.98 8.36
CA GLN A 173 -7.38 8.51 8.50
C GLN A 173 -6.93 8.04 9.89
N THR A 174 -6.25 8.86 10.66
CA THR A 174 -5.71 8.46 11.97
C THR A 174 -6.84 8.19 12.97
N LEU A 175 -7.80 9.11 13.09
CA LEU A 175 -8.93 8.95 13.99
C LEU A 175 -9.83 7.76 13.60
N LYS A 176 -10.11 7.61 12.31
CA LYS A 176 -10.88 6.47 11.78
C LYS A 176 -10.20 5.13 12.10
N ARG A 177 -8.88 5.03 11.94
CA ARG A 177 -8.11 3.82 12.29
C ARG A 177 -8.17 3.50 13.78
N TYR A 178 -8.09 4.51 14.66
CA TYR A 178 -8.24 4.29 16.10
C TYR A 178 -9.64 3.81 16.47
N ILE A 179 -10.67 4.35 15.83
CA ILE A 179 -12.06 3.92 16.04
C ILE A 179 -12.23 2.46 15.53
N GLU A 180 -11.76 2.14 14.34
CA GLU A 180 -11.80 0.77 13.81
C GLU A 180 -11.02 -0.21 14.71
N LEU A 181 -9.83 0.16 15.17
CA LEU A 181 -9.03 -0.64 16.09
C LEU A 181 -9.75 -0.86 17.44
N PHE A 182 -10.37 0.19 17.97
CA PHE A 182 -11.16 0.09 19.20
C PHE A 182 -12.29 -0.94 19.07
N PHE A 183 -13.07 -0.89 17.99
CA PHE A 183 -14.16 -1.85 17.78
C PHE A 183 -13.65 -3.29 17.56
N ILE A 184 -12.54 -3.47 16.87
CA ILE A 184 -11.90 -4.78 16.69
C ILE A 184 -11.46 -5.35 18.05
N VAL A 185 -10.77 -4.55 18.85
CA VAL A 185 -10.30 -4.96 20.18
C VAL A 185 -11.48 -5.24 21.12
N ALA A 186 -12.51 -4.40 21.10
CA ALA A 186 -13.72 -4.59 21.91
C ALA A 186 -14.48 -5.87 21.52
N ALA A 187 -14.64 -6.15 20.24
CA ALA A 187 -15.26 -7.37 19.74
C ALA A 187 -14.46 -8.63 20.16
N MET A 188 -13.13 -8.58 20.06
CA MET A 188 -12.26 -9.67 20.50
C MET A 188 -12.33 -9.89 22.02
N ALA A 189 -12.36 -8.82 22.81
CA ALA A 189 -12.52 -8.92 24.26
C ALA A 189 -13.87 -9.57 24.61
N LEU A 190 -14.96 -9.18 23.95
CA LEU A 190 -16.27 -9.80 24.14
C LEU A 190 -16.27 -11.29 23.79
N ILE A 191 -15.70 -11.69 22.67
CA ILE A 191 -15.56 -13.09 22.27
C ILE A 191 -14.76 -13.87 23.32
N THR A 192 -13.65 -13.31 23.80
CA THR A 192 -12.83 -13.90 24.85
C THR A 192 -13.64 -14.14 26.14
N MET A 193 -14.42 -13.14 26.57
CA MET A 193 -15.28 -13.25 27.76
C MET A 193 -16.34 -14.34 27.59
N VAL A 194 -16.97 -14.45 26.42
CA VAL A 194 -17.97 -15.51 26.15
C VAL A 194 -17.33 -16.89 26.19
N ILE A 195 -16.16 -17.08 25.56
CA ILE A 195 -15.42 -18.34 25.60
C ILE A 195 -15.06 -18.70 27.06
N GLN A 196 -14.54 -17.75 27.81
CA GLN A 196 -14.15 -17.93 29.19
C GLN A 196 -15.36 -18.32 30.09
N ALA A 197 -16.48 -17.62 29.94
CA ALA A 197 -17.71 -17.94 30.66
C ALA A 197 -18.22 -19.34 30.31
N GLY A 198 -18.12 -19.75 29.04
CA GLY A 198 -18.45 -21.13 28.62
C GLY A 198 -17.57 -22.17 29.27
N ILE A 199 -16.26 -21.96 29.31
CA ILE A 199 -15.30 -22.88 29.98
C ILE A 199 -15.59 -22.99 31.49
N LEU A 200 -15.81 -21.84 32.14
CA LEU A 200 -16.14 -21.84 33.61
C LEU A 200 -17.41 -22.58 33.91
N LYS A 201 -18.46 -22.42 33.10
CA LYS A 201 -19.72 -23.15 33.26
C LYS A 201 -19.53 -24.65 33.07
N LEU A 202 -18.66 -25.08 32.16
CA LEU A 202 -18.37 -26.48 31.90
C LEU A 202 -17.58 -27.13 33.05
N LEU A 203 -16.64 -26.38 33.65
CA LEU A 203 -15.78 -26.87 34.75
C LEU A 203 -16.44 -26.81 36.13
N GLY A 204 -17.59 -26.15 36.25
CA GLY A 204 -18.35 -26.07 37.52
C GLY A 204 -17.61 -25.36 38.66
N GLN A 205 -16.57 -24.60 38.38
CA GLN A 205 -15.72 -23.95 39.39
C GLN A 205 -15.65 -22.45 39.20
N ALA A 206 -15.73 -21.71 40.33
CA ALA A 206 -15.35 -20.30 40.36
C ALA A 206 -13.82 -20.20 40.44
N LEU A 207 -13.21 -19.71 39.38
CA LEU A 207 -11.76 -19.48 39.36
C LEU A 207 -11.37 -18.24 40.17
N SER A 208 -10.16 -18.28 40.78
CA SER A 208 -9.60 -17.11 41.44
C SER A 208 -9.40 -15.96 40.42
N PHE A 209 -9.32 -14.71 40.92
CA PHE A 209 -9.09 -13.53 40.08
C PHE A 209 -7.88 -13.70 39.13
N TRP A 210 -6.77 -14.19 39.63
CA TRP A 210 -5.54 -14.38 38.86
C TRP A 210 -5.67 -15.45 37.78
N THR A 211 -6.37 -16.57 38.10
CA THR A 211 -6.61 -17.63 37.10
C THR A 211 -7.53 -17.12 35.99
N ASN A 212 -8.55 -16.34 36.33
CA ASN A 212 -9.42 -15.66 35.35
C ASN A 212 -8.67 -14.70 34.48
N TYR A 213 -7.80 -13.87 35.07
CA TYR A 213 -7.00 -12.90 34.33
C TYR A 213 -6.04 -13.59 33.36
N ILE A 214 -5.29 -14.59 33.82
CA ILE A 214 -4.34 -15.33 33.00
C ILE A 214 -5.04 -16.04 31.83
N SER A 215 -6.16 -16.72 32.10
CA SER A 215 -6.93 -17.41 31.05
C SER A 215 -7.50 -16.42 30.04
N PHE A 216 -7.99 -15.24 30.47
CA PHE A 216 -8.45 -14.19 29.59
C PHE A 216 -7.31 -13.70 28.65
N VAL A 217 -6.16 -13.39 29.24
CA VAL A 217 -5.00 -12.90 28.46
C VAL A 217 -4.54 -13.91 27.42
N LEU A 218 -4.48 -15.19 27.77
CA LEU A 218 -4.06 -16.26 26.86
C LEU A 218 -5.05 -16.44 25.70
N ILE A 219 -6.36 -16.51 25.98
CA ILE A 219 -7.39 -16.66 24.94
C ILE A 219 -7.38 -15.43 24.03
N PHE A 220 -7.35 -14.24 24.62
CA PHE A 220 -7.30 -12.98 23.87
C PHE A 220 -6.07 -12.89 22.96
N PHE A 221 -4.90 -13.24 23.47
CA PHE A 221 -3.64 -13.24 22.70
C PHE A 221 -3.70 -14.21 21.52
N ILE A 222 -4.22 -15.43 21.73
CA ILE A 222 -4.38 -16.42 20.65
C ILE A 222 -5.34 -15.90 19.58
N LEU A 223 -6.48 -15.32 19.97
CA LEU A 223 -7.45 -14.73 19.03
C LEU A 223 -6.83 -13.54 18.26
N LEU A 224 -6.08 -12.69 18.95
CA LEU A 224 -5.37 -11.57 18.33
C LEU A 224 -4.33 -12.06 17.32
N ALA A 225 -3.53 -13.06 17.69
CA ALA A 225 -2.51 -13.63 16.81
C ALA A 225 -3.14 -14.25 15.55
N ILE A 226 -4.23 -15.01 15.70
CA ILE A 226 -4.98 -15.59 14.58
C ILE A 226 -5.54 -14.49 13.69
N THR A 227 -6.15 -13.47 14.27
CA THR A 227 -6.75 -12.33 13.54
C THR A 227 -5.69 -11.56 12.76
N LEU A 228 -4.58 -11.21 13.38
CA LEU A 228 -3.46 -10.51 12.72
C LEU A 228 -2.86 -11.38 11.61
N HIS A 229 -2.65 -12.66 11.86
CA HIS A 229 -2.15 -13.59 10.84
C HIS A 229 -3.12 -13.69 9.67
N PHE A 230 -4.41 -13.85 9.94
CA PHE A 230 -5.45 -13.92 8.91
C PHE A 230 -5.50 -12.63 8.08
N PHE A 231 -5.51 -11.45 8.69
CA PHE A 231 -5.52 -10.19 7.97
C PHE A 231 -4.23 -9.98 7.15
N THR A 232 -3.09 -10.41 7.67
CA THR A 232 -1.82 -10.34 6.93
C THR A 232 -1.86 -11.26 5.71
N VAL A 233 -2.29 -12.51 5.87
CA VAL A 233 -2.39 -13.50 4.79
C VAL A 233 -3.47 -13.09 3.78
N VAL A 234 -4.66 -12.65 4.24
CA VAL A 234 -5.76 -12.24 3.35
C VAL A 234 -5.41 -10.96 2.60
N LYS A 235 -4.73 -10.01 3.23
CA LYS A 235 -4.26 -8.81 2.56
C LYS A 235 -3.27 -9.13 1.43
N HIS A 236 -2.40 -10.12 1.65
CA HIS A 236 -1.48 -10.60 0.61
C HIS A 236 -2.15 -11.49 -0.45
N LYS A 237 -3.21 -12.23 -0.09
CA LYS A 237 -3.94 -13.11 -1.04
C LYS A 237 -4.99 -12.39 -1.89
N ARG A 238 -5.41 -11.18 -1.53
CA ARG A 238 -6.38 -10.38 -2.31
C ARG A 238 -5.74 -9.50 -3.38
N LYS A 239 -4.42 -9.52 -3.48
CA LYS A 239 -3.66 -8.79 -4.50
C LYS A 239 -3.53 -9.54 -5.82
#